data_3da9fc46fac46799d209ba9e0ad10c50
#
_entry.id   3da9fc46fac46799d209ba9e0ad10c50
#
_cell.length_a   1.000
_cell.length_b   1.000
_cell.length_c   1.000
_cell.angle_alpha   90.00
_cell.angle_beta   90.00
_cell.angle_gamma   90.00
#
_symmetry.space_group_name_H-M   'P 1'
#
loop_
_entity.id
_entity.type
_entity.pdbx_description
1 polymer ?
#
loop_
_entity_poly.entity_id
_entity_poly.type
_entity_poly.pdbx_seq_one_letter_code
_entity_poly.pdbx_strand_id
1 'polypeptide(L)'
;DGDIGRLMALLKQLGIEENTVVFFTSDNGPHKEGGADPDFFDSNGKLRGIKRDLYEGGIRVPMIVRWPGKIGAGKTSEQVWAHWDFLPTAAAIAEAKTPSGIDGISMLPALLGKKQRGHEFLYWEFHERGFEQAVRMGDWKAVRHKLADAIELYNLKDDLGEQNNLASKHPEVVKKIEAYLGASRTESPLWPIKSRN
;
A
#
# COMPACT_ATOMS: atom_id res chain seq x y z
N ASP A 1 4.26 -21.42 -3.89
CA ASP A 1 5.60 -21.35 -4.51
C ASP A 1 5.68 -22.19 -5.81
N GLY A 2 5.35 -23.50 -5.75
CA GLY A 2 5.41 -24.39 -6.92
C GLY A 2 4.60 -23.92 -8.13
N ASP A 3 3.43 -23.32 -7.92
CA ASP A 3 2.58 -22.81 -8.99
C ASP A 3 3.22 -21.60 -9.69
N ILE A 4 3.82 -20.72 -8.91
CA ILE A 4 4.57 -19.57 -9.46
C ILE A 4 5.76 -20.06 -10.28
N GLY A 5 6.48 -21.09 -9.80
CA GLY A 5 7.56 -21.72 -10.53
C GLY A 5 7.09 -22.29 -11.88
N ARG A 6 5.92 -22.96 -11.93
CA ARG A 6 5.32 -23.49 -13.18
C ARG A 6 4.95 -22.37 -14.15
N LEU A 7 4.39 -21.26 -13.64
CA LEU A 7 4.08 -20.09 -14.49
C LEU A 7 5.34 -19.48 -15.11
N MET A 8 6.40 -19.32 -14.31
CA MET A 8 7.68 -18.79 -14.82
C MET A 8 8.29 -19.72 -15.88
N ALA A 9 8.25 -21.04 -15.66
CA ALA A 9 8.73 -22.03 -16.62
C ALA A 9 7.93 -22.00 -17.92
N LEU A 10 6.60 -21.81 -17.85
CA LEU A 10 5.74 -21.69 -19.01
C LEU A 10 6.08 -20.44 -19.85
N LEU A 11 6.28 -19.28 -19.23
CA LEU A 11 6.68 -18.06 -19.95
C LEU A 11 8.00 -18.27 -20.72
N LYS A 12 8.94 -18.96 -20.10
CA LYS A 12 10.22 -19.31 -20.74
C LYS A 12 10.00 -20.30 -21.89
N GLN A 13 9.22 -21.35 -21.71
CA GLN A 13 8.91 -22.36 -22.73
C GLN A 13 8.23 -21.72 -23.95
N LEU A 14 7.36 -20.73 -23.74
CA LEU A 14 6.69 -19.99 -24.79
C LEU A 14 7.57 -18.94 -25.47
N GLY A 15 8.77 -18.69 -24.98
CA GLY A 15 9.69 -17.68 -25.50
C GLY A 15 9.23 -16.22 -25.33
N ILE A 16 8.33 -15.95 -24.36
CA ILE A 16 7.76 -14.62 -24.13
C ILE A 16 8.23 -13.95 -22.83
N GLU A 17 9.13 -14.58 -22.08
CA GLU A 17 9.50 -14.09 -20.74
C GLU A 17 10.16 -12.70 -20.76
N GLU A 18 10.94 -12.37 -21.80
CA GLU A 18 11.59 -11.05 -21.91
C GLU A 18 10.61 -9.92 -22.24
N ASN A 19 9.48 -10.26 -22.86
CA ASN A 19 8.40 -9.33 -23.18
C ASN A 19 7.24 -9.40 -22.18
N THR A 20 7.46 -10.00 -21.02
CA THR A 20 6.44 -10.14 -19.97
C THR A 20 6.97 -9.57 -18.66
N VAL A 21 6.24 -8.60 -18.11
CA VAL A 21 6.45 -8.15 -16.73
C VAL A 21 5.51 -8.91 -15.80
N VAL A 22 6.05 -9.45 -14.72
CA VAL A 22 5.29 -10.19 -13.70
C VAL A 22 5.34 -9.41 -12.40
N PHE A 23 4.17 -9.09 -11.87
CA PHE A 23 3.99 -8.54 -10.52
C PHE A 23 3.42 -9.64 -9.62
N PHE A 24 4.07 -9.87 -8.51
CA PHE A 24 3.59 -10.78 -7.46
C PHE A 24 3.41 -10.01 -6.17
N THR A 25 2.21 -10.01 -5.63
CA THR A 25 1.83 -9.28 -4.42
C THR A 25 0.63 -9.94 -3.75
N SER A 26 0.20 -9.41 -2.61
CA SER A 26 -1.09 -9.71 -1.97
C SER A 26 -1.99 -8.49 -2.05
N ASP A 27 -3.30 -8.69 -2.00
CA ASP A 27 -4.31 -7.61 -1.99
C ASP A 27 -4.41 -6.90 -0.62
N ASN A 28 -4.12 -7.64 0.47
CA ASN A 28 -4.13 -7.15 1.85
C ASN A 28 -3.22 -8.01 2.74
N GLY A 29 -3.08 -7.59 3.99
CA GLY A 29 -2.40 -8.36 5.02
C GLY A 29 -3.07 -9.70 5.34
N PRO A 30 -2.49 -10.53 6.22
CA PRO A 30 -3.02 -11.84 6.57
C PRO A 30 -4.39 -11.74 7.25
N HIS A 31 -5.18 -12.82 7.23
CA HIS A 31 -6.51 -12.88 7.84
C HIS A 31 -6.72 -14.20 8.61
N LYS A 32 -7.76 -14.22 9.48
CA LYS A 32 -8.12 -15.39 10.31
C LYS A 32 -9.25 -16.24 9.70
N GLU A 33 -9.69 -15.96 8.49
CA GLU A 33 -10.78 -16.67 7.83
C GLU A 33 -10.27 -17.98 7.18
N GLY A 34 -11.18 -18.93 7.00
CA GLY A 34 -10.86 -20.19 6.33
C GLY A 34 -9.88 -21.10 7.09
N GLY A 35 -9.74 -20.91 8.40
CA GLY A 35 -8.84 -21.72 9.23
C GLY A 35 -7.39 -21.23 9.25
N ALA A 36 -7.10 -20.09 8.62
CA ALA A 36 -5.79 -19.47 8.73
C ALA A 36 -5.55 -18.90 10.13
N ASP A 37 -4.35 -19.06 10.64
CA ASP A 37 -3.89 -18.50 11.91
C ASP A 37 -2.65 -17.63 11.71
N PRO A 38 -2.81 -16.31 11.52
CA PRO A 38 -1.69 -15.40 11.34
C PRO A 38 -0.74 -15.34 12.53
N ASP A 39 -1.25 -15.54 13.74
CA ASP A 39 -0.45 -15.49 14.95
C ASP A 39 0.47 -16.74 15.04
N PHE A 40 -0.05 -17.93 14.70
CA PHE A 40 0.72 -19.15 14.63
C PHE A 40 1.84 -19.09 13.57
N PHE A 41 1.53 -18.55 12.41
CA PHE A 41 2.48 -18.47 11.28
C PHE A 41 3.36 -17.21 11.31
N ASP A 42 3.15 -16.30 12.27
CA ASP A 42 3.82 -14.99 12.29
C ASP A 42 3.74 -14.28 10.93
N SER A 43 2.55 -14.32 10.31
CA SER A 43 2.34 -13.98 8.89
C SER A 43 2.58 -12.52 8.55
N ASN A 44 2.45 -11.62 9.51
CA ASN A 44 2.72 -10.17 9.39
C ASN A 44 3.99 -9.73 10.13
N GLY A 45 4.72 -10.65 10.78
CA GLY A 45 5.95 -10.35 11.48
C GLY A 45 5.78 -9.21 12.49
N LYS A 46 6.59 -8.17 12.38
CA LYS A 46 6.55 -7.01 13.29
C LYS A 46 5.41 -6.03 13.01
N LEU A 47 4.67 -6.20 11.91
CA LEU A 47 3.64 -5.25 11.51
C LEU A 47 2.39 -5.42 12.36
N ARG A 48 1.84 -4.33 12.87
CA ARG A 48 0.60 -4.32 13.65
C ARG A 48 -0.61 -4.53 12.76
N GLY A 49 -1.58 -5.31 13.23
CA GLY A 49 -2.87 -5.52 12.57
C GLY A 49 -2.83 -6.59 11.48
N ILE A 50 -4.00 -6.89 10.95
CA ILE A 50 -4.25 -7.90 9.91
C ILE A 50 -5.24 -7.33 8.89
N LYS A 51 -5.66 -8.09 7.90
CA LYS A 51 -6.74 -7.73 6.95
C LYS A 51 -7.88 -6.98 7.66
N ARG A 52 -8.34 -5.88 7.11
CA ARG A 52 -9.32 -4.90 7.59
C ARG A 52 -8.80 -3.86 8.58
N ASP A 53 -7.58 -4.01 9.08
CA ASP A 53 -6.95 -2.95 9.86
C ASP A 53 -6.20 -1.97 8.94
N LEU A 54 -6.21 -0.69 9.26
CA LEU A 54 -5.45 0.33 8.52
C LEU A 54 -4.03 0.54 9.07
N TYR A 55 -3.61 -0.26 10.05
CA TYR A 55 -2.21 -0.39 10.46
C TYR A 55 -1.40 -1.12 9.39
N GLU A 56 -0.09 -1.03 9.46
CA GLU A 56 0.81 -1.59 8.42
C GLU A 56 0.56 -3.08 8.16
N GLY A 57 0.26 -3.89 9.18
CA GLY A 57 -0.02 -5.32 9.02
C GLY A 57 -1.26 -5.64 8.19
N GLY A 58 -2.22 -4.71 8.09
CA GLY A 58 -3.39 -4.88 7.23
C GLY A 58 -3.20 -4.38 5.80
N ILE A 59 -2.34 -3.40 5.57
CA ILE A 59 -2.20 -2.73 4.27
C ILE A 59 -0.81 -2.83 3.64
N ARG A 60 0.25 -3.10 4.40
CA ARG A 60 1.59 -3.29 3.86
C ARG A 60 1.79 -4.74 3.46
N VAL A 61 1.95 -4.98 2.18
CA VAL A 61 2.08 -6.31 1.58
C VAL A 61 3.40 -6.45 0.84
N PRO A 62 3.94 -7.68 0.69
CA PRO A 62 5.11 -7.90 -0.14
C PRO A 62 4.80 -7.61 -1.61
N MET A 63 5.79 -7.10 -2.33
CA MET A 63 5.73 -6.93 -3.77
C MET A 63 7.03 -7.39 -4.40
N ILE A 64 6.93 -8.23 -5.43
CA ILE A 64 8.05 -8.66 -6.26
C ILE A 64 7.71 -8.35 -7.71
N VAL A 65 8.64 -7.71 -8.41
CA VAL A 65 8.47 -7.43 -9.85
C VAL A 65 9.62 -8.08 -10.62
N ARG A 66 9.26 -8.88 -11.64
CA ARG A 66 10.21 -9.53 -12.52
C ARG A 66 10.00 -9.07 -13.96
N TRP A 67 11.06 -8.57 -14.59
CA TRP A 67 11.08 -8.22 -16.01
C TRP A 67 12.50 -8.44 -16.56
N PRO A 68 12.78 -9.61 -17.12
CA PRO A 68 14.12 -9.94 -17.62
C PRO A 68 14.62 -8.93 -18.65
N GLY A 69 15.91 -8.61 -18.58
CA GLY A 69 16.52 -7.61 -19.46
C GLY A 69 16.16 -6.14 -19.17
N LYS A 70 15.20 -5.87 -18.28
CA LYS A 70 14.77 -4.51 -17.89
C LYS A 70 15.00 -4.22 -16.41
N ILE A 71 14.68 -5.16 -15.53
CA ILE A 71 14.87 -5.03 -14.09
C ILE A 71 16.00 -5.96 -13.66
N GLY A 72 17.00 -5.42 -12.96
CA GLY A 72 18.12 -6.21 -12.43
C GLY A 72 17.64 -7.21 -11.37
N ALA A 73 18.11 -8.46 -11.49
CA ALA A 73 17.80 -9.50 -10.49
C ALA A 73 18.40 -9.18 -9.12
N GLY A 74 17.73 -9.61 -8.05
CA GLY A 74 18.19 -9.47 -6.66
C GLY A 74 18.23 -8.05 -6.13
N LYS A 75 17.59 -7.09 -6.80
CA LYS A 75 17.46 -5.71 -6.32
C LYS A 75 16.36 -5.58 -5.31
N THR A 76 16.57 -4.74 -4.30
CA THR A 76 15.55 -4.29 -3.35
C THR A 76 15.35 -2.79 -3.48
N SER A 77 14.18 -2.30 -3.08
CA SER A 77 13.83 -0.88 -3.12
C SER A 77 12.98 -0.50 -1.92
N GLU A 78 13.31 0.63 -1.30
CA GLU A 78 12.53 1.26 -0.23
C GLU A 78 11.44 2.21 -0.78
N GLN A 79 11.24 2.22 -2.11
CA GLN A 79 10.21 3.06 -2.72
C GLN A 79 8.83 2.64 -2.25
N VAL A 80 8.14 3.58 -1.62
CA VAL A 80 6.76 3.38 -1.18
C VAL A 80 5.82 3.64 -2.35
N TRP A 81 4.91 2.72 -2.59
CA TRP A 81 3.82 2.84 -3.54
C TRP A 81 2.59 2.03 -3.09
N ALA A 82 1.47 2.22 -3.78
CA ALA A 82 0.21 1.59 -3.45
C ALA A 82 -0.42 0.93 -4.68
N HIS A 83 -1.46 0.10 -4.49
CA HIS A 83 -2.09 -0.62 -5.60
C HIS A 83 -2.66 0.29 -6.69
N TRP A 84 -3.10 1.49 -6.37
CA TRP A 84 -3.55 2.46 -7.38
C TRP A 84 -2.44 3.00 -8.29
N ASP A 85 -1.17 2.78 -7.95
CA ASP A 85 -0.02 3.08 -8.81
C ASP A 85 0.17 2.03 -9.92
N PHE A 86 -0.50 0.87 -9.80
CA PHE A 86 -0.38 -0.19 -10.80
C PHE A 86 -0.88 0.27 -12.18
N LEU A 87 -2.05 0.89 -12.25
CA LEU A 87 -2.64 1.33 -13.52
C LEU A 87 -1.72 2.29 -14.29
N PRO A 88 -1.26 3.43 -13.73
CA PRO A 88 -0.35 4.31 -14.46
C PRO A 88 1.01 3.66 -14.75
N THR A 89 1.47 2.72 -13.92
CA THR A 89 2.70 1.97 -14.17
C THR A 89 2.54 1.03 -15.37
N ALA A 90 1.44 0.27 -15.41
CA ALA A 90 1.13 -0.62 -16.53
C ALA A 90 0.94 0.17 -17.84
N ALA A 91 0.25 1.32 -17.79
CA ALA A 91 0.10 2.21 -18.94
C ALA A 91 1.45 2.70 -19.45
N ALA A 92 2.36 3.11 -18.54
CA ALA A 92 3.71 3.55 -18.92
C ALA A 92 4.56 2.40 -19.52
N ILE A 93 4.41 1.17 -19.02
CA ILE A 93 5.07 -0.02 -19.58
C ILE A 93 4.56 -0.32 -20.99
N ALA A 94 3.26 -0.18 -21.22
CA ALA A 94 2.60 -0.44 -22.49
C ALA A 94 2.66 0.75 -23.47
N GLU A 95 3.35 1.86 -23.10
CA GLU A 95 3.39 3.12 -23.86
C GLU A 95 1.98 3.66 -24.18
N ALA A 96 1.01 3.35 -23.30
CA ALA A 96 -0.37 3.79 -23.41
C ALA A 96 -0.60 5.08 -22.62
N LYS A 97 -1.63 5.83 -23.02
CA LYS A 97 -2.03 7.05 -22.30
C LYS A 97 -2.62 6.70 -20.94
N THR A 98 -2.06 7.25 -19.89
CA THR A 98 -2.62 7.16 -18.54
C THR A 98 -3.93 7.97 -18.46
N PRO A 99 -5.00 7.43 -17.86
CA PRO A 99 -6.21 8.19 -17.57
C PRO A 99 -5.90 9.43 -16.72
N SER A 100 -6.64 10.51 -16.92
CA SER A 100 -6.58 11.72 -16.08
C SER A 100 -7.46 11.56 -14.83
N GLY A 101 -7.15 12.30 -13.76
CA GLY A 101 -7.97 12.35 -12.55
C GLY A 101 -7.86 11.10 -11.69
N ILE A 102 -6.74 10.40 -11.74
CA ILE A 102 -6.42 9.24 -10.89
C ILE A 102 -5.39 9.64 -9.82
N ASP A 103 -5.40 8.96 -8.69
CA ASP A 103 -4.49 9.21 -7.56
C ASP A 103 -3.11 8.58 -7.76
N GLY A 104 -3.03 7.54 -8.61
CA GLY A 104 -1.80 6.81 -8.85
C GLY A 104 -0.77 7.57 -9.69
N ILE A 105 0.50 7.28 -9.44
CA ILE A 105 1.64 7.74 -10.24
C ILE A 105 2.40 6.53 -10.78
N SER A 106 3.00 6.68 -11.97
CA SER A 106 3.79 5.59 -12.54
C SER A 106 5.07 5.34 -11.73
N MET A 107 5.27 4.10 -11.32
CA MET A 107 6.47 3.60 -10.64
C MET A 107 7.50 2.98 -11.61
N LEU A 108 7.28 3.09 -12.91
CA LEU A 108 8.20 2.59 -13.92
C LEU A 108 9.64 3.13 -13.76
N PRO A 109 9.88 4.41 -13.41
CA PRO A 109 11.25 4.88 -13.16
C PRO A 109 11.93 4.11 -12.01
N ALA A 110 11.23 3.85 -10.89
CA ALA A 110 11.78 3.06 -9.78
C ALA A 110 12.12 1.64 -10.20
N LEU A 111 11.22 0.98 -10.94
CA LEU A 111 11.45 -0.36 -11.49
C LEU A 111 12.69 -0.45 -12.37
N LEU A 112 12.98 0.60 -13.12
CA LEU A 112 14.15 0.71 -13.99
C LEU A 112 15.40 1.27 -13.28
N GLY A 113 15.37 1.42 -11.95
CA GLY A 113 16.49 1.95 -11.16
C GLY A 113 16.77 3.43 -11.38
N LYS A 114 15.80 4.19 -11.87
CA LYS A 114 15.90 5.64 -12.09
C LYS A 114 15.29 6.41 -10.92
N LYS A 115 15.55 7.74 -10.88
CA LYS A 115 14.96 8.62 -9.88
C LYS A 115 13.43 8.60 -10.00
N GLN A 116 12.77 8.34 -8.87
CA GLN A 116 11.31 8.25 -8.74
C GLN A 116 10.78 9.42 -7.92
N ARG A 117 9.68 10.04 -8.39
CA ARG A 117 8.88 10.93 -7.55
C ARG A 117 8.02 10.09 -6.63
N GLY A 118 8.07 10.36 -5.33
CA GLY A 118 7.18 9.76 -4.34
C GLY A 118 5.84 10.49 -4.25
N HIS A 119 4.87 9.86 -3.60
CA HIS A 119 3.66 10.52 -3.13
C HIS A 119 3.99 11.50 -2.00
N GLU A 120 3.32 12.64 -1.95
CA GLU A 120 3.40 13.54 -0.79
C GLU A 120 2.73 12.90 0.42
N PHE A 121 1.59 12.24 0.18
CA PHE A 121 0.90 11.40 1.14
C PHE A 121 0.13 10.28 0.41
N LEU A 122 -0.20 9.22 1.16
CA LEU A 122 -1.12 8.15 0.74
C LEU A 122 -2.28 8.14 1.72
N TYR A 123 -3.51 7.95 1.20
CA TYR A 123 -4.74 7.98 1.97
C TYR A 123 -5.51 6.69 1.83
N TRP A 124 -6.05 6.20 2.93
CA TRP A 124 -6.96 5.04 2.98
C TRP A 124 -8.19 5.36 3.81
N GLU A 125 -9.31 4.79 3.43
CA GLU A 125 -10.52 4.71 4.25
C GLU A 125 -11.08 3.29 4.22
N PHE A 126 -11.73 2.89 5.31
CA PHE A 126 -12.33 1.58 5.45
C PHE A 126 -13.71 1.68 6.11
N HIS A 127 -14.73 1.06 5.50
CA HIS A 127 -16.13 1.25 5.87
C HIS A 127 -16.80 0.03 6.53
N GLU A 128 -16.19 -1.16 6.44
CA GLU A 128 -16.86 -2.42 6.84
C GLU A 128 -17.17 -2.47 8.35
N ARG A 129 -16.29 -1.94 9.20
CA ARG A 129 -16.45 -1.91 10.66
C ARG A 129 -16.83 -0.54 11.20
N GLY A 130 -17.23 0.36 10.36
CA GLY A 130 -17.45 1.76 10.63
C GLY A 130 -16.71 2.61 9.61
N PHE A 131 -16.31 3.82 9.97
CA PHE A 131 -15.51 4.65 9.10
C PHE A 131 -14.15 4.90 9.75
N GLU A 132 -13.13 4.26 9.21
CA GLU A 132 -11.75 4.44 9.62
C GLU A 132 -10.96 5.14 8.51
N GLN A 133 -9.94 5.89 8.88
CA GLN A 133 -9.06 6.58 7.97
C GLN A 133 -7.59 6.36 8.36
N ALA A 134 -6.71 6.31 7.36
CA ALA A 134 -5.27 6.39 7.58
C ALA A 134 -4.60 7.27 6.54
N VAL A 135 -3.50 7.89 6.94
CA VAL A 135 -2.59 8.64 6.07
C VAL A 135 -1.17 8.20 6.33
N ARG A 136 -0.42 7.98 5.26
CA ARG A 136 1.03 7.89 5.31
C ARG A 136 1.64 9.12 4.63
N MET A 137 2.54 9.81 5.32
CA MET A 137 3.27 10.99 4.86
C MET A 137 4.77 10.82 5.16
N GLY A 138 5.52 10.35 4.17
CA GLY A 138 6.91 9.95 4.37
C GLY A 138 7.02 8.81 5.39
N ASP A 139 7.74 9.05 6.50
CA ASP A 139 7.87 8.07 7.59
C ASP A 139 6.71 8.15 8.61
N TRP A 140 5.88 9.18 8.53
CA TRP A 140 4.72 9.31 9.41
C TRP A 140 3.54 8.48 8.93
N LYS A 141 2.90 7.78 9.88
CA LYS A 141 1.64 7.06 9.70
C LYS A 141 0.64 7.55 10.72
N ALA A 142 -0.53 7.89 10.25
CA ALA A 142 -1.65 8.25 11.11
C ALA A 142 -2.83 7.32 10.89
N VAL A 143 -3.54 6.98 11.96
CA VAL A 143 -4.76 6.19 11.96
C VAL A 143 -5.84 6.89 12.78
N ARG A 144 -7.07 6.90 12.28
CA ARG A 144 -8.25 7.41 13.00
C ARG A 144 -9.40 6.42 12.83
N HIS A 145 -9.88 5.86 13.95
CA HIS A 145 -10.89 4.80 13.94
C HIS A 145 -12.33 5.29 13.76
N LYS A 146 -12.61 6.53 14.17
CA LYS A 146 -13.90 7.20 13.96
C LYS A 146 -13.65 8.68 13.70
N LEU A 147 -14.56 9.34 13.02
CA LEU A 147 -14.42 10.77 12.72
C LEU A 147 -14.22 11.64 13.98
N ALA A 148 -14.83 11.26 15.11
CA ALA A 148 -14.74 11.98 16.37
C ALA A 148 -13.49 11.61 17.20
N ASP A 149 -12.76 10.55 16.83
CA ASP A 149 -11.62 10.09 17.59
C ASP A 149 -10.38 10.96 17.29
N ALA A 150 -9.51 11.06 18.28
CA ALA A 150 -8.20 11.64 18.09
C ALA A 150 -7.37 10.77 17.12
N ILE A 151 -6.50 11.42 16.37
CA ILE A 151 -5.54 10.74 15.49
C ILE A 151 -4.47 10.04 16.34
N GLU A 152 -4.18 8.79 16.03
CA GLU A 152 -2.94 8.12 16.42
C GLU A 152 -1.86 8.44 15.40
N LEU A 153 -0.62 8.72 15.85
CA LEU A 153 0.51 9.07 15.00
C LEU A 153 1.73 8.22 15.34
N TYR A 154 2.33 7.62 14.32
CA TYR A 154 3.49 6.74 14.44
C TYR A 154 4.60 7.16 13.49
N ASN A 155 5.87 6.92 13.86
CA ASN A 155 7.00 7.06 12.97
C ASN A 155 7.47 5.68 12.52
N LEU A 156 7.15 5.28 11.30
CA LEU A 156 7.44 3.94 10.77
C LEU A 156 8.93 3.65 10.60
N LYS A 157 9.79 4.66 10.60
CA LYS A 157 11.24 4.48 10.53
C LYS A 157 11.77 3.84 11.81
N ASP A 158 11.26 4.26 12.95
CA ASP A 158 11.73 3.85 14.26
C ASP A 158 10.77 2.88 14.97
N ASP A 159 9.49 2.87 14.55
CA ASP A 159 8.40 2.09 15.14
C ASP A 159 7.52 1.47 14.04
N LEU A 160 8.07 0.49 13.33
CA LEU A 160 7.36 -0.20 12.27
C LEU A 160 6.13 -1.00 12.76
N GLY A 161 6.13 -1.33 14.06
CA GLY A 161 5.04 -2.05 14.73
C GLY A 161 3.93 -1.15 15.27
N GLU A 162 4.01 0.19 15.07
CA GLU A 162 2.98 1.15 15.47
C GLU A 162 2.58 1.02 16.96
N GLN A 163 3.59 0.92 17.85
CA GLN A 163 3.40 0.71 19.29
C GLN A 163 3.37 2.01 20.08
N ASN A 164 4.03 3.06 19.59
CA ASN A 164 4.26 4.29 20.32
C ASN A 164 3.52 5.46 19.68
N ASN A 165 2.34 5.79 20.18
CA ASN A 165 1.58 6.95 19.69
C ASN A 165 2.29 8.26 20.03
N LEU A 166 2.72 8.98 19.01
CA LEU A 166 3.47 10.24 19.09
C LEU A 166 2.61 11.49 18.86
N ALA A 167 1.29 11.38 18.73
CA ALA A 167 0.41 12.48 18.37
C ALA A 167 0.55 13.70 19.31
N SER A 168 0.66 13.46 20.62
CA SER A 168 0.83 14.54 21.60
C SER A 168 2.19 15.24 21.53
N LYS A 169 3.21 14.56 20.98
CA LYS A 169 4.58 15.10 20.85
C LYS A 169 4.80 15.85 19.53
N HIS A 170 3.95 15.61 18.53
CA HIS A 170 4.06 16.17 17.19
C HIS A 170 2.74 16.79 16.69
N PRO A 171 2.18 17.77 17.39
CA PRO A 171 0.89 18.38 17.03
C PRO A 171 0.93 19.07 15.64
N GLU A 172 2.09 19.57 15.22
CA GLU A 172 2.28 20.16 13.90
C GLU A 172 2.12 19.11 12.77
N VAL A 173 2.58 17.87 12.98
CA VAL A 173 2.41 16.76 12.02
C VAL A 173 0.96 16.33 12.00
N VAL A 174 0.32 16.18 13.16
CA VAL A 174 -1.10 15.87 13.29
C VAL A 174 -1.94 16.88 12.51
N LYS A 175 -1.72 18.19 12.72
CA LYS A 175 -2.44 19.25 12.01
C LYS A 175 -2.29 19.15 10.48
N LYS A 176 -1.08 18.85 9.99
CA LYS A 176 -0.84 18.67 8.56
C LYS A 176 -1.62 17.46 8.01
N ILE A 177 -1.64 16.36 8.74
CA ILE A 177 -2.35 15.14 8.37
C ILE A 177 -3.86 15.35 8.43
N GLU A 178 -4.38 16.07 9.41
CA GLU A 178 -5.81 16.44 9.47
C GLU A 178 -6.26 17.23 8.24
N ALA A 179 -5.41 18.12 7.73
CA ALA A 179 -5.69 18.82 6.48
C ALA A 179 -5.78 17.85 5.28
N TYR A 180 -4.91 16.85 5.19
CA TYR A 180 -5.01 15.80 4.17
C TYR A 180 -6.26 14.94 4.33
N LEU A 181 -6.61 14.52 5.54
CA LEU A 181 -7.83 13.76 5.81
C LEU A 181 -9.09 14.52 5.38
N GLY A 182 -9.11 15.84 5.57
CA GLY A 182 -10.22 16.70 5.17
C GLY A 182 -10.34 16.93 3.66
N ALA A 183 -9.20 16.93 2.93
CA ALA A 183 -9.15 17.27 1.50
C ALA A 183 -9.09 16.04 0.58
N SER A 184 -8.69 14.87 1.07
CA SER A 184 -8.37 13.71 0.22
C SER A 184 -9.60 12.92 -0.20
N ARG A 185 -10.70 13.04 0.54
CA ARG A 185 -11.88 12.25 0.30
C ARG A 185 -12.76 12.88 -0.79
N THR A 186 -13.10 12.06 -1.79
CA THR A 186 -14.17 12.38 -2.73
C THR A 186 -15.48 11.76 -2.22
N GLU A 187 -16.50 12.59 -1.99
CA GLU A 187 -17.81 12.12 -1.56
C GLU A 187 -18.43 11.19 -2.61
N SER A 188 -18.99 10.07 -2.13
CA SER A 188 -19.66 9.09 -2.98
C SER A 188 -21.03 8.74 -2.40
N PRO A 189 -22.12 8.80 -3.18
CA PRO A 189 -23.43 8.35 -2.73
C PRO A 189 -23.47 6.84 -2.46
N LEU A 190 -22.57 6.07 -3.03
CA LEU A 190 -22.45 4.62 -2.81
C LEU A 190 -21.74 4.31 -1.49
N TRP A 191 -20.88 5.21 -1.02
CA TRP A 191 -20.07 5.06 0.19
C TRP A 191 -20.14 6.32 1.06
N PRO A 192 -21.36 6.71 1.52
CA PRO A 192 -21.49 7.89 2.37
C PRO A 192 -20.85 7.62 3.74
N ILE A 193 -20.26 8.65 4.31
CA ILE A 193 -19.85 8.58 5.72
C ILE A 193 -21.13 8.49 6.55
N LYS A 194 -21.38 7.33 7.12
CA LYS A 194 -22.46 7.16 8.09
C LYS A 194 -21.96 7.67 9.44
N SER A 195 -22.42 8.85 9.87
CA SER A 195 -22.35 9.22 11.27
C SER A 195 -23.21 8.19 12.02
N ARG A 196 -22.61 7.27 12.77
CA ARG A 196 -23.36 6.52 13.75
C ARG A 196 -23.75 7.51 14.86
N ASN A 197 -25.03 7.83 14.93
CA ASN A 197 -25.62 8.44 16.12
C ASN A 197 -25.40 7.55 17.35
#